data_e8aa92386a6d2571fe321e725904b1dd
#
_entry.id   e8aa92386a6d2571fe321e725904b1dd
#
_cell.length_a   1.000
_cell.length_b   1.000
_cell.length_c   1.000
_cell.angle_alpha   90.00
_cell.angle_beta   90.00
_cell.angle_gamma   90.00
#
_symmetry.space_group_name_H-M   'P 1'
#
loop_
_entity.id
_entity.type
_entity.pdbx_description
1 polymer ?
#
loop_
_entity_poly.entity_id
_entity_poly.type
_entity_poly.pdbx_seq_one_letter_code
_entity_poly.pdbx_strand_id
1 'polypeptide(L)'
;MSIDPDRLAGLHADRYAALVSAVAAVDRSLRVGLNANRRLLISLRYAGAGGSLSVHHGLLDELATLSEIPRWIRARGKGRFPTIAAGMRAVSERLRLHAGPARGTVPLPPAEALGGPFDLHPAFDRIHATWFAHTPKPRVAWARSGKRGRQTHIRFGCYRRRPAPAITLHPKLDQPWVARVFVEHVLFHELCHHAQACTPTRGESMHSERFRSWERRFPHHDLALAWEKAVLHHFLDGTAPDLRPAGSVVSAVAASARE
;
A
#
# COMPACT_ATOMS: atom_id res chain seq x y z
N MET A 1 6.57 -0.27 -10.65
CA MET A 1 7.42 -0.91 -11.68
C MET A 1 6.91 -0.42 -13.03
N SER A 2 7.75 0.21 -13.85
CA SER A 2 7.43 0.63 -15.22
C SER A 2 7.59 -0.56 -16.16
N ILE A 3 6.73 -0.66 -17.15
CA ILE A 3 6.84 -1.66 -18.22
C ILE A 3 7.51 -0.97 -19.39
N ASP A 4 8.49 -1.67 -19.98
CA ASP A 4 9.15 -1.24 -21.20
C ASP A 4 8.17 -1.40 -22.37
N PRO A 5 7.78 -0.32 -23.06
CA PRO A 5 6.87 -0.38 -24.18
C PRO A 5 7.40 -1.19 -25.36
N ASP A 6 8.73 -1.25 -25.53
CA ASP A 6 9.38 -1.95 -26.65
C ASP A 6 9.26 -3.49 -26.53
N ARG A 7 8.82 -3.97 -25.36
CA ARG A 7 8.51 -5.39 -25.12
C ARG A 7 7.05 -5.76 -25.39
N LEU A 8 6.22 -4.80 -25.79
CA LEU A 8 4.85 -5.09 -26.21
C LEU A 8 4.86 -5.77 -27.58
N ALA A 9 4.03 -6.79 -27.76
CA ALA A 9 3.90 -7.51 -29.01
C ALA A 9 2.48 -7.35 -29.60
N GLY A 10 2.38 -7.32 -30.92
CA GLY A 10 1.13 -7.35 -31.66
C GLY A 10 0.14 -6.27 -31.25
N LEU A 11 -1.10 -6.67 -30.99
CA LEU A 11 -2.24 -5.77 -30.71
C LEU A 11 -1.99 -4.79 -29.54
N HIS A 12 -1.19 -5.16 -28.55
CA HIS A 12 -0.85 -4.27 -27.43
C HIS A 12 0.09 -3.13 -27.86
N ALA A 13 1.03 -3.40 -28.76
CA ALA A 13 1.91 -2.37 -29.33
C ALA A 13 1.10 -1.34 -30.12
N ASP A 14 0.17 -1.80 -30.98
CA ASP A 14 -0.70 -0.93 -31.77
C ASP A 14 -1.61 -0.07 -30.88
N ARG A 15 -2.20 -0.66 -29.84
CA ARG A 15 -3.06 0.06 -28.89
C ARG A 15 -2.29 1.08 -28.06
N TYR A 16 -1.06 0.75 -27.69
CA TYR A 16 -0.19 1.69 -26.99
C TYR A 16 0.18 2.87 -27.90
N ALA A 17 0.57 2.61 -29.15
CA ALA A 17 0.86 3.65 -30.13
C ALA A 17 -0.36 4.57 -30.37
N ALA A 18 -1.54 3.99 -30.51
CA ALA A 18 -2.80 4.73 -30.63
C ALA A 18 -3.07 5.61 -29.40
N LEU A 19 -2.84 5.09 -28.19
CA LEU A 19 -2.97 5.86 -26.94
C LEU A 19 -1.98 7.02 -26.90
N VAL A 20 -0.71 6.80 -27.25
CA VAL A 20 0.32 7.85 -27.29
C VAL A 20 -0.08 8.94 -28.26
N SER A 21 -0.54 8.59 -29.47
CA SER A 21 -1.02 9.53 -30.49
C SER A 21 -2.23 10.33 -30.01
N ALA A 22 -3.20 9.67 -29.39
CA ALA A 22 -4.40 10.31 -28.86
C ALA A 22 -4.09 11.27 -27.70
N VAL A 23 -3.12 10.94 -26.85
CA VAL A 23 -2.64 11.81 -25.76
C VAL A 23 -1.89 13.01 -26.35
N ALA A 24 -0.99 12.80 -27.30
CA ALA A 24 -0.24 13.87 -27.96
C ALA A 24 -1.13 14.86 -28.68
N ALA A 25 -2.27 14.42 -29.26
CA ALA A 25 -3.27 15.28 -29.85
C ALA A 25 -3.97 16.22 -28.85
N VAL A 26 -3.97 15.88 -27.57
CA VAL A 26 -4.57 16.68 -26.48
C VAL A 26 -3.53 17.52 -25.75
N ASP A 27 -2.39 16.91 -25.43
CA ASP A 27 -1.32 17.56 -24.67
C ASP A 27 0.03 16.91 -25.00
N ARG A 28 0.82 17.58 -25.85
CA ARG A 28 2.14 17.12 -26.30
C ARG A 28 3.19 17.14 -25.17
N SER A 29 2.92 17.82 -24.07
CA SER A 29 3.84 17.88 -22.94
C SER A 29 3.78 16.63 -22.06
N LEU A 30 2.77 15.76 -22.26
CA LEU A 30 2.58 14.55 -21.48
C LEU A 30 3.39 13.38 -22.06
N ARG A 31 4.21 12.78 -21.21
CA ARG A 31 4.84 11.47 -21.50
C ARG A 31 3.91 10.35 -21.06
N VAL A 32 3.61 9.42 -21.97
CA VAL A 32 2.80 8.25 -21.69
C VAL A 32 3.73 7.10 -21.28
N GLY A 33 3.45 6.46 -20.16
CA GLY A 33 4.17 5.29 -19.70
C GLY A 33 3.23 4.19 -19.27
N LEU A 34 3.67 2.95 -19.39
CA LEU A 34 2.95 1.78 -18.89
C LEU A 34 3.45 1.35 -17.51
N ASN A 35 2.54 0.82 -16.71
CA ASN A 35 2.85 0.26 -15.40
C ASN A 35 2.15 -1.09 -15.19
N ALA A 36 2.64 -1.85 -14.22
CA ALA A 36 2.03 -3.08 -13.69
C ALA A 36 1.54 -2.88 -12.25
N ASN A 37 1.18 -1.66 -11.87
CA ASN A 37 0.77 -1.33 -10.51
C ASN A 37 -0.66 -1.82 -10.25
N ARG A 38 -0.81 -2.76 -9.35
CA ARG A 38 -2.11 -3.37 -9.02
C ARG A 38 -3.06 -2.45 -8.25
N ARG A 39 -2.56 -1.33 -7.69
CA ARG A 39 -3.34 -0.37 -6.89
C ARG A 39 -3.69 0.90 -7.64
N LEU A 40 -2.76 1.39 -8.46
CA LEU A 40 -2.92 2.63 -9.21
C LEU A 40 -2.86 2.32 -10.71
N LEU A 41 -4.01 2.02 -11.29
CA LEU A 41 -4.12 1.57 -12.68
C LEU A 41 -3.95 2.71 -13.68
N ILE A 42 -4.29 3.95 -13.30
CA ILE A 42 -4.10 5.14 -14.13
C ILE A 42 -3.74 6.33 -13.24
N SER A 43 -2.78 7.15 -13.67
CA SER A 43 -2.45 8.40 -12.98
C SER A 43 -1.98 9.46 -13.97
N LEU A 44 -2.39 10.70 -13.72
CA LEU A 44 -2.00 11.89 -14.46
C LEU A 44 -1.30 12.85 -13.50
N ARG A 45 -0.08 13.26 -13.83
CA ARG A 45 0.71 14.21 -13.04
C ARG A 45 1.25 15.29 -13.93
N TYR A 46 1.16 16.54 -13.49
CA TYR A 46 1.81 17.69 -14.10
C TYR A 46 2.94 18.19 -13.21
N ALA A 47 4.07 18.53 -13.81
CA ALA A 47 5.24 19.08 -13.12
C ALA A 47 5.93 20.09 -14.04
N GLY A 48 5.96 21.36 -13.64
CA GLY A 48 6.51 22.44 -14.46
C GLY A 48 5.78 22.57 -15.80
N ALA A 49 6.54 22.62 -16.90
CA ALA A 49 6.03 22.75 -18.26
C ALA A 49 5.61 21.42 -18.90
N GLY A 50 5.61 20.31 -18.18
CA GLY A 50 5.28 18.99 -18.71
C GLY A 50 4.53 18.13 -17.72
N GLY A 51 4.37 16.82 -18.08
CA GLY A 51 3.69 15.90 -17.22
C GLY A 51 3.88 14.45 -17.63
N SER A 52 3.20 13.56 -16.91
CA SER A 52 3.19 12.12 -17.21
C SER A 52 1.80 11.53 -17.02
N LEU A 53 1.41 10.72 -17.97
CA LEU A 53 0.29 9.80 -17.89
C LEU A 53 0.86 8.39 -17.69
N SER A 54 0.52 7.74 -16.59
CA SER A 54 0.89 6.35 -16.36
C SER A 54 -0.37 5.49 -16.40
N VAL A 55 -0.37 4.45 -17.24
CA VAL A 55 -1.52 3.57 -17.50
C VAL A 55 -1.11 2.13 -17.24
N HIS A 56 -1.95 1.36 -16.55
CA HIS A 56 -1.71 -0.07 -16.36
C HIS A 56 -1.85 -0.79 -17.71
N HIS A 57 -0.88 -1.65 -18.04
CA HIS A 57 -0.87 -2.36 -19.34
C HIS A 57 -2.17 -3.11 -19.63
N GLY A 58 -2.83 -3.68 -18.61
CA GLY A 58 -4.12 -4.35 -18.77
C GLY A 58 -5.26 -3.44 -19.20
N LEU A 59 -5.13 -2.11 -19.11
CA LEU A 59 -6.11 -1.17 -19.67
C LEU A 59 -6.01 -1.05 -21.19
N LEU A 60 -4.93 -1.53 -21.81
CA LEU A 60 -4.83 -1.60 -23.27
C LEU A 60 -5.90 -2.51 -23.89
N ASP A 61 -6.47 -3.43 -23.12
CA ASP A 61 -7.59 -4.28 -23.57
C ASP A 61 -8.95 -3.60 -23.46
N GLU A 62 -9.04 -2.48 -22.75
CA GLU A 62 -10.29 -1.75 -22.48
C GLU A 62 -10.45 -0.58 -23.47
N LEU A 63 -10.82 -0.88 -24.73
CA LEU A 63 -10.88 0.12 -25.81
C LEU A 63 -11.76 1.33 -25.46
N ALA A 64 -12.92 1.09 -24.84
CA ALA A 64 -13.82 2.17 -24.40
C ALA A 64 -13.14 3.07 -23.36
N THR A 65 -12.28 2.52 -22.50
CA THR A 65 -11.47 3.30 -21.55
C THR A 65 -10.42 4.12 -22.27
N LEU A 66 -9.70 3.51 -23.21
CA LEU A 66 -8.65 4.21 -23.96
C LEU A 66 -9.22 5.40 -24.75
N SER A 67 -10.38 5.24 -25.37
CA SER A 67 -11.05 6.31 -26.14
C SER A 67 -11.52 7.48 -25.26
N GLU A 68 -11.75 7.27 -23.97
CA GLU A 68 -12.16 8.32 -23.03
C GLU A 68 -10.99 9.05 -22.36
N ILE A 69 -9.78 8.48 -22.39
CA ILE A 69 -8.58 9.09 -21.78
C ILE A 69 -8.31 10.52 -22.28
N PRO A 70 -8.41 10.85 -23.57
CA PRO A 70 -8.21 12.22 -24.05
C PRO A 70 -9.16 13.23 -23.38
N ARG A 71 -10.43 12.87 -23.19
CA ARG A 71 -11.42 13.71 -22.51
C ARG A 71 -11.08 13.86 -21.03
N TRP A 72 -10.64 12.79 -20.39
CA TRP A 72 -10.21 12.79 -18.98
C TRP A 72 -8.97 13.68 -18.77
N ILE A 73 -8.01 13.69 -19.72
CA ILE A 73 -6.84 14.57 -19.68
C ILE A 73 -7.27 16.04 -19.78
N ARG A 74 -8.18 16.40 -20.71
CA ARG A 74 -8.72 17.78 -20.82
C ARG A 74 -9.36 18.24 -19.51
N ALA A 75 -10.01 17.33 -18.80
CA ALA A 75 -10.58 17.59 -17.47
C ALA A 75 -9.51 17.54 -16.33
N ARG A 76 -8.22 17.44 -16.66
CA ARG A 76 -7.10 17.31 -15.71
C ARG A 76 -7.31 16.20 -14.66
N GLY A 77 -7.89 15.08 -15.10
CA GLY A 77 -8.20 13.95 -14.21
C GLY A 77 -9.37 14.17 -13.26
N LYS A 78 -10.09 15.28 -13.37
CA LYS A 78 -11.21 15.64 -12.49
C LYS A 78 -12.56 15.29 -13.14
N GLY A 79 -13.55 14.97 -12.30
CA GLY A 79 -14.90 14.65 -12.78
C GLY A 79 -15.21 13.15 -12.76
N ARG A 80 -16.42 12.80 -13.27
CA ARG A 80 -16.90 11.42 -13.33
C ARG A 80 -16.72 10.86 -14.74
N PHE A 81 -15.98 9.77 -14.84
CA PHE A 81 -15.72 9.05 -16.09
C PHE A 81 -16.10 7.58 -15.91
N PRO A 82 -17.38 7.23 -16.10
CA PRO A 82 -17.89 5.90 -15.81
C PRO A 82 -17.20 4.80 -16.61
N THR A 83 -16.83 5.08 -17.87
CA THR A 83 -16.13 4.17 -18.76
C THR A 83 -14.71 3.86 -18.24
N ILE A 84 -13.97 4.89 -17.81
CA ILE A 84 -12.65 4.69 -17.18
C ILE A 84 -12.80 3.89 -15.88
N ALA A 85 -13.80 4.22 -15.06
CA ALA A 85 -14.06 3.49 -13.84
C ALA A 85 -14.46 2.02 -14.10
N ALA A 86 -15.19 1.74 -15.18
CA ALA A 86 -15.54 0.38 -15.59
C ALA A 86 -14.31 -0.42 -16.01
N GLY A 87 -13.45 0.13 -16.88
CA GLY A 87 -12.22 -0.52 -17.30
C GLY A 87 -11.26 -0.79 -16.13
N MET A 88 -11.14 0.17 -15.21
CA MET A 88 -10.35 -0.04 -13.99
C MET A 88 -10.90 -1.18 -13.12
N ARG A 89 -12.24 -1.34 -13.02
CA ARG A 89 -12.85 -2.48 -12.32
C ARG A 89 -12.56 -3.79 -13.04
N ALA A 90 -12.70 -3.84 -14.37
CA ALA A 90 -12.43 -5.04 -15.17
C ALA A 90 -10.97 -5.50 -15.01
N VAL A 91 -10.01 -4.59 -15.10
CA VAL A 91 -8.60 -4.89 -14.86
C VAL A 91 -8.36 -5.35 -13.42
N SER A 92 -8.95 -4.67 -12.43
CA SER A 92 -8.81 -5.07 -11.02
C SER A 92 -9.35 -6.47 -10.77
N GLU A 93 -10.45 -6.84 -11.39
CA GLU A 93 -11.05 -8.18 -11.27
C GLU A 93 -10.15 -9.23 -11.93
N ARG A 94 -9.66 -8.99 -13.15
CA ARG A 94 -8.66 -9.87 -13.79
C ARG A 94 -7.43 -10.07 -12.90
N LEU A 95 -6.91 -8.99 -12.30
CA LEU A 95 -5.77 -9.06 -11.40
C LEU A 95 -6.06 -9.85 -10.11
N ARG A 96 -7.31 -9.86 -9.63
CA ARG A 96 -7.75 -10.71 -8.51
C ARG A 96 -7.81 -12.18 -8.90
N LEU A 97 -8.40 -12.48 -10.06
CA LEU A 97 -8.53 -13.86 -10.57
C LEU A 97 -7.16 -14.48 -10.90
N HIS A 98 -6.22 -13.67 -11.40
CA HIS A 98 -4.83 -14.10 -11.68
C HIS A 98 -3.90 -13.96 -10.46
N ALA A 99 -4.36 -13.40 -9.35
CA ALA A 99 -3.74 -13.60 -8.06
C ALA A 99 -4.08 -15.04 -7.65
N GLY A 100 -3.29 -15.99 -8.13
CA GLY A 100 -3.38 -17.36 -7.63
C GLY A 100 -3.38 -17.37 -6.10
N PRO A 101 -3.83 -18.47 -5.46
CA PRO A 101 -3.92 -18.56 -4.00
C PRO A 101 -2.63 -17.98 -3.42
N ALA A 102 -2.79 -17.09 -2.44
CA ALA A 102 -1.69 -16.31 -1.87
C ALA A 102 -0.45 -17.18 -1.75
N ARG A 103 0.56 -16.93 -2.58
CA ARG A 103 1.77 -17.75 -2.62
C ARG A 103 2.46 -17.65 -1.29
N GLY A 104 2.45 -18.76 -0.59
CA GLY A 104 3.07 -18.92 0.70
C GLY A 104 2.08 -18.60 1.82
N THR A 105 1.80 -19.58 2.65
CA THR A 105 1.42 -19.36 4.04
C THR A 105 2.43 -18.36 4.59
N VAL A 106 1.99 -17.11 4.75
CA VAL A 106 2.78 -16.15 5.54
C VAL A 106 2.97 -16.87 6.87
N PRO A 107 4.20 -17.09 7.34
CA PRO A 107 4.39 -17.63 8.66
C PRO A 107 3.59 -16.73 9.60
N LEU A 108 2.48 -17.23 10.12
CA LEU A 108 1.77 -16.53 11.18
C LEU A 108 2.79 -16.36 12.30
N PRO A 109 3.02 -15.15 12.79
CA PRO A 109 3.79 -14.99 14.00
C PRO A 109 3.17 -15.91 15.06
N PRO A 110 3.97 -16.50 15.96
CA PRO A 110 3.44 -17.39 17.00
C PRO A 110 2.23 -16.77 17.68
N ALA A 111 1.27 -17.57 18.13
CA ALA A 111 -0.02 -17.12 18.68
C ALA A 111 0.11 -16.02 19.75
N GLU A 112 1.22 -16.00 20.48
CA GLU A 112 1.61 -14.98 21.46
C GLU A 112 1.86 -13.58 20.80
N ALA A 113 2.07 -13.55 19.49
CA ALA A 113 2.23 -12.30 18.72
C ALA A 113 0.91 -11.80 18.09
N LEU A 114 -0.19 -12.55 18.23
CA LEU A 114 -1.53 -12.11 17.87
C LEU A 114 -2.10 -11.33 19.04
N GLY A 115 -2.47 -10.07 18.82
CA GLY A 115 -2.84 -9.16 19.89
C GLY A 115 -4.26 -9.32 20.41
N GLY A 116 -4.42 -9.11 21.70
CA GLY A 116 -5.58 -8.42 22.26
C GLY A 116 -5.42 -6.90 22.08
N PRO A 117 -6.20 -6.05 22.78
CA PRO A 117 -6.03 -4.61 22.70
C PRO A 117 -4.56 -4.24 22.84
N PHE A 118 -4.01 -3.58 21.79
CA PHE A 118 -2.58 -3.29 21.74
C PHE A 118 -2.31 -2.02 22.56
N ASP A 119 -1.57 -2.16 23.67
CA ASP A 119 -1.09 -0.99 24.40
C ASP A 119 0.08 -0.35 23.63
N LEU A 120 -0.19 0.82 23.06
CA LEU A 120 0.79 1.59 22.29
C LEU A 120 1.97 2.07 23.16
N HIS A 121 1.71 2.42 24.41
CA HIS A 121 2.70 3.14 25.23
C HIS A 121 3.94 2.29 25.56
N PRO A 122 3.83 1.08 26.08
CA PRO A 122 5.00 0.24 26.37
C PRO A 122 5.81 -0.10 25.12
N ALA A 123 5.12 -0.40 23.99
CA ALA A 123 5.80 -0.69 22.74
C ALA A 123 6.54 0.54 22.20
N PHE A 124 5.88 1.69 22.22
CA PHE A 124 6.45 2.96 21.80
C PHE A 124 7.65 3.34 22.64
N ASP A 125 7.54 3.22 23.98
CA ASP A 125 8.61 3.57 24.93
C ASP A 125 9.85 2.71 24.70
N ARG A 126 9.65 1.40 24.54
CA ARG A 126 10.74 0.46 24.24
C ARG A 126 11.41 0.79 22.90
N ILE A 127 10.64 1.00 21.84
CA ILE A 127 11.18 1.29 20.50
C ILE A 127 11.92 2.63 20.51
N HIS A 128 11.32 3.68 21.11
CA HIS A 128 11.95 4.99 21.20
C HIS A 128 13.26 4.92 21.99
N ALA A 129 13.26 4.30 23.16
CA ALA A 129 14.47 4.19 24.02
C ALA A 129 15.59 3.41 23.33
N THR A 130 15.24 2.36 22.57
CA THR A 130 16.23 1.49 21.90
C THR A 130 16.85 2.15 20.66
N TRP A 131 16.02 2.83 19.84
CA TRP A 131 16.44 3.23 18.51
C TRP A 131 16.46 4.75 18.27
N PHE A 132 15.70 5.51 19.05
CA PHE A 132 15.45 6.92 18.82
C PHE A 132 15.71 7.79 20.07
N ALA A 133 16.43 7.28 21.06
CA ALA A 133 16.74 7.99 22.31
C ALA A 133 17.45 9.36 22.08
N HIS A 134 18.08 9.53 20.92
CA HIS A 134 18.74 10.77 20.52
C HIS A 134 17.75 11.85 20.02
N THR A 135 16.44 11.54 19.93
CA THR A 135 15.40 12.50 19.53
C THR A 135 14.48 12.81 20.71
N PRO A 136 13.87 14.01 20.76
CA PRO A 136 12.81 14.30 21.72
C PRO A 136 11.67 13.31 21.56
N LYS A 137 11.10 12.84 22.66
CA LYS A 137 10.01 11.86 22.62
C LYS A 137 8.71 12.50 22.11
N PRO A 138 8.14 12.07 20.96
CA PRO A 138 6.87 12.58 20.48
C PRO A 138 5.71 11.97 21.27
N ARG A 139 4.53 12.58 21.19
CA ARG A 139 3.30 11.97 21.72
C ARG A 139 2.86 10.81 20.83
N VAL A 140 2.26 9.77 21.42
CA VAL A 140 1.68 8.66 20.67
C VAL A 140 0.22 8.46 21.08
N ALA A 141 -0.66 8.14 20.13
CA ALA A 141 -2.06 7.84 20.38
C ALA A 141 -2.67 7.05 19.21
N TRP A 142 -3.79 6.38 19.47
CA TRP A 142 -4.68 5.93 18.41
C TRP A 142 -5.37 7.13 17.75
N ALA A 143 -5.48 7.11 16.42
CA ALA A 143 -6.26 8.10 15.70
C ALA A 143 -7.76 7.92 16.02
N ARG A 144 -8.52 9.01 15.94
CA ARG A 144 -9.99 8.91 16.03
C ARG A 144 -10.49 8.14 14.80
N SER A 145 -11.50 7.28 15.01
CA SER A 145 -12.17 6.59 13.91
C SER A 145 -12.69 7.62 12.90
N GLY A 146 -12.24 7.51 11.66
CA GLY A 146 -12.71 8.34 10.56
C GLY A 146 -14.12 7.95 10.10
N LYS A 147 -14.66 8.66 9.10
CA LYS A 147 -15.94 8.35 8.48
C LYS A 147 -15.97 6.91 7.98
N ARG A 148 -17.06 6.19 8.27
CA ARG A 148 -17.32 4.86 7.72
C ARG A 148 -17.54 4.99 6.20
N GLY A 149 -16.76 4.25 5.40
CA GLY A 149 -16.89 4.20 3.94
C GLY A 149 -15.88 3.21 3.35
N ARG A 150 -16.15 2.73 2.15
CA ARG A 150 -15.22 1.86 1.43
C ARG A 150 -13.94 2.63 1.14
N GLN A 151 -12.83 2.17 1.69
CA GLN A 151 -11.53 2.80 1.51
C GLN A 151 -10.78 2.10 0.37
N THR A 152 -10.22 2.87 -0.54
CA THR A 152 -9.35 2.37 -1.61
C THR A 152 -7.88 2.30 -1.18
N HIS A 153 -7.55 2.98 -0.08
CA HIS A 153 -6.23 2.97 0.54
C HIS A 153 -6.39 3.20 2.05
N ILE A 154 -5.44 2.73 2.82
CA ILE A 154 -5.37 2.94 4.25
C ILE A 154 -3.99 3.51 4.60
N ARG A 155 -3.98 4.50 5.48
CA ARG A 155 -2.77 5.00 6.11
C ARG A 155 -2.73 4.44 7.53
N PHE A 156 -1.80 3.56 7.80
CA PHE A 156 -1.68 2.89 9.10
C PHE A 156 -1.13 3.79 10.19
N GLY A 157 -0.24 4.73 9.86
CA GLY A 157 0.34 5.69 10.78
C GLY A 157 0.39 7.10 10.21
N CYS A 158 0.61 8.08 11.07
CA CYS A 158 0.81 9.47 10.69
C CYS A 158 1.66 10.19 11.73
N TYR A 159 2.84 10.67 11.31
CA TYR A 159 3.63 11.63 12.08
C TYR A 159 3.19 13.06 11.75
N ARG A 160 3.07 13.92 12.78
CA ARG A 160 2.83 15.36 12.66
C ARG A 160 3.88 16.12 13.46
N ARG A 161 4.53 17.08 12.83
CA ARG A 161 5.52 17.94 13.49
C ARG A 161 4.88 19.06 14.31
N ARG A 162 3.74 19.61 13.88
CA ARG A 162 3.10 20.79 14.50
C ARG A 162 1.65 20.50 14.90
N PRO A 163 1.11 21.15 15.95
CA PRO A 163 1.74 22.14 16.84
C PRO A 163 2.83 21.54 17.76
N ALA A 164 2.73 20.26 18.11
CA ALA A 164 3.74 19.48 18.83
C ALA A 164 3.95 18.15 18.13
N PRO A 165 5.19 17.58 18.19
CA PRO A 165 5.46 16.27 17.59
C PRO A 165 4.52 15.19 18.11
N ALA A 166 3.81 14.52 17.21
CA ALA A 166 2.85 13.48 17.56
C ALA A 166 2.78 12.40 16.48
N ILE A 167 2.63 11.16 16.93
CA ILE A 167 2.40 9.98 16.11
C ILE A 167 0.99 9.47 16.41
N THR A 168 0.22 9.20 15.37
CA THR A 168 -1.09 8.57 15.51
C THR A 168 -1.17 7.33 14.64
N LEU A 169 -1.67 6.22 15.20
CA LEU A 169 -1.90 4.97 14.48
C LEU A 169 -3.38 4.80 14.17
N HIS A 170 -3.65 4.13 13.05
CA HIS A 170 -5.04 3.89 12.63
C HIS A 170 -5.70 2.86 13.55
N PRO A 171 -6.94 3.10 14.06
CA PRO A 171 -7.58 2.22 15.03
C PRO A 171 -7.91 0.82 14.48
N LYS A 172 -7.91 0.62 13.17
CA LYS A 172 -7.99 -0.71 12.56
C LYS A 172 -6.80 -1.61 12.89
N LEU A 173 -5.70 -1.05 13.38
CA LEU A 173 -4.55 -1.83 13.86
C LEU A 173 -4.79 -2.45 15.25
N ASP A 174 -5.76 -1.93 15.99
CA ASP A 174 -6.15 -2.45 17.31
C ASP A 174 -7.23 -3.54 17.18
N GLN A 175 -6.89 -4.59 16.44
CA GLN A 175 -7.75 -5.75 16.23
C GLN A 175 -7.04 -7.04 16.67
N PRO A 176 -7.75 -8.03 17.23
CA PRO A 176 -7.14 -9.26 17.74
C PRO A 176 -6.33 -10.04 16.69
N TRP A 177 -6.67 -9.92 15.42
CA TRP A 177 -5.99 -10.60 14.32
C TRP A 177 -4.77 -9.85 13.78
N VAL A 178 -4.54 -8.62 14.23
CA VAL A 178 -3.39 -7.83 13.75
C VAL A 178 -2.13 -8.24 14.48
N ALA A 179 -1.12 -8.61 13.71
CA ALA A 179 0.16 -9.02 14.27
C ALA A 179 0.85 -7.85 15.00
N ARG A 180 1.26 -8.07 16.26
CA ARG A 180 1.96 -7.06 17.06
C ARG A 180 3.21 -6.52 16.36
N VAL A 181 3.96 -7.39 15.69
CA VAL A 181 5.14 -7.01 14.91
C VAL A 181 4.82 -5.98 13.82
N PHE A 182 3.63 -6.04 13.23
CA PHE A 182 3.21 -5.06 12.23
C PHE A 182 2.87 -3.70 12.88
N VAL A 183 2.18 -3.70 14.02
CA VAL A 183 1.89 -2.45 14.76
C VAL A 183 3.19 -1.79 15.21
N GLU A 184 4.14 -2.57 15.72
CA GLU A 184 5.46 -2.07 16.10
C GLU A 184 6.27 -1.55 14.90
N HIS A 185 6.17 -2.20 13.73
CA HIS A 185 6.79 -1.71 12.49
C HIS A 185 6.19 -0.36 12.06
N VAL A 186 4.87 -0.20 12.14
CA VAL A 186 4.22 1.09 11.85
C VAL A 186 4.68 2.18 12.83
N LEU A 187 4.79 1.87 14.12
CA LEU A 187 5.36 2.79 15.11
C LEU A 187 6.80 3.18 14.76
N PHE A 188 7.63 2.21 14.39
CA PHE A 188 9.01 2.43 13.99
C PHE A 188 9.12 3.30 12.75
N HIS A 189 8.27 3.07 11.74
CA HIS A 189 8.16 3.88 10.53
C HIS A 189 7.86 5.35 10.86
N GLU A 190 6.86 5.61 11.71
CA GLU A 190 6.50 6.97 12.12
C GLU A 190 7.60 7.64 12.98
N LEU A 191 8.35 6.87 13.76
CA LEU A 191 9.54 7.35 14.46
C LEU A 191 10.69 7.69 13.51
N CYS A 192 10.84 6.98 12.39
CA CYS A 192 11.78 7.37 11.34
C CYS A 192 11.41 8.76 10.74
N HIS A 193 10.12 9.04 10.52
CA HIS A 193 9.66 10.37 10.11
C HIS A 193 9.97 11.44 11.17
N HIS A 194 9.79 11.10 12.45
CA HIS A 194 10.13 11.99 13.53
C HIS A 194 11.64 12.30 13.57
N ALA A 195 12.47 11.26 13.49
CA ALA A 195 13.94 11.42 13.48
C ALA A 195 14.40 12.24 12.26
N GLN A 196 13.84 11.99 11.07
CA GLN A 196 14.11 12.77 9.87
C GLN A 196 13.75 14.26 10.06
N ALA A 197 12.61 14.53 10.73
CA ALA A 197 12.19 15.90 11.04
C ALA A 197 13.06 16.59 12.10
N CYS A 198 13.67 15.83 13.01
CA CYS A 198 14.62 16.34 14.01
C CYS A 198 16.02 16.64 13.40
N THR A 199 16.39 15.92 12.33
CA THR A 199 17.67 16.07 11.63
C THR A 199 17.44 16.37 10.14
N PRO A 200 16.83 17.53 9.79
CA PRO A 200 16.44 17.81 8.42
C PRO A 200 17.66 18.00 7.52
N THR A 201 17.61 17.42 6.34
CA THR A 201 18.58 17.62 5.26
C THR A 201 17.91 18.38 4.12
N ARG A 202 18.58 19.43 3.61
CA ARG A 202 18.02 20.25 2.53
C ARG A 202 17.74 19.41 1.28
N GLY A 203 16.53 19.50 0.76
CA GLY A 203 16.10 18.77 -0.46
C GLY A 203 15.81 17.29 -0.26
N GLU A 204 15.88 16.79 0.97
CA GLU A 204 15.59 15.38 1.25
C GLU A 204 14.09 15.08 1.13
N SER A 205 13.76 14.00 0.41
CA SER A 205 12.38 13.48 0.32
C SER A 205 11.96 12.75 1.61
N MET A 206 10.64 12.66 1.87
CA MET A 206 10.10 12.01 3.06
C MET A 206 10.53 10.53 3.22
N HIS A 207 10.67 9.80 2.13
CA HIS A 207 11.15 8.41 2.12
C HIS A 207 12.45 8.32 1.32
N SER A 208 13.44 9.10 1.75
CA SER A 208 14.79 9.09 1.19
C SER A 208 15.50 7.75 1.40
N GLU A 209 16.70 7.57 0.80
CA GLU A 209 17.50 6.36 1.06
C GLU A 209 17.95 6.33 2.54
N ARG A 210 18.24 7.48 3.13
CA ARG A 210 18.53 7.60 4.57
C ARG A 210 17.35 7.11 5.41
N PHE A 211 16.13 7.54 5.08
CA PHE A 211 14.92 7.06 5.75
C PHE A 211 14.76 5.53 5.64
N ARG A 212 14.90 4.99 4.42
CA ARG A 212 14.80 3.54 4.18
C ARG A 212 15.89 2.76 4.90
N SER A 213 17.10 3.32 5.01
CA SER A 213 18.18 2.69 5.76
C SER A 213 17.87 2.58 7.25
N TRP A 214 17.19 3.60 7.81
CA TRP A 214 16.71 3.53 9.19
C TRP A 214 15.58 2.52 9.35
N GLU A 215 14.59 2.54 8.48
CA GLU A 215 13.44 1.64 8.50
C GLU A 215 13.86 0.16 8.44
N ARG A 216 14.84 -0.18 7.62
CA ARG A 216 15.42 -1.53 7.55
C ARG A 216 16.13 -2.00 8.82
N ARG A 217 16.40 -1.11 9.77
CA ARG A 217 16.96 -1.50 11.08
C ARG A 217 15.92 -2.15 12.00
N PHE A 218 14.65 -2.03 11.70
CA PHE A 218 13.62 -2.74 12.47
C PHE A 218 13.87 -4.25 12.37
N PRO A 219 14.02 -4.98 13.49
CA PRO A 219 14.47 -6.39 13.47
C PRO A 219 13.63 -7.33 12.64
N HIS A 220 12.34 -7.04 12.49
CA HIS A 220 11.38 -7.85 11.76
C HIS A 220 10.78 -7.10 10.54
N HIS A 221 11.56 -6.22 9.91
CA HIS A 221 11.12 -5.38 8.80
C HIS A 221 10.49 -6.20 7.67
N ASP A 222 11.18 -7.21 7.15
CA ASP A 222 10.70 -8.02 6.03
C ASP A 222 9.46 -8.86 6.41
N LEU A 223 9.40 -9.35 7.65
CA LEU A 223 8.23 -10.06 8.17
C LEU A 223 7.02 -9.14 8.23
N ALA A 224 7.19 -7.92 8.74
CA ALA A 224 6.11 -6.93 8.82
C ALA A 224 5.58 -6.54 7.44
N LEU A 225 6.47 -6.33 6.46
CA LEU A 225 6.08 -6.04 5.07
C LEU A 225 5.39 -7.22 4.39
N ALA A 226 5.87 -8.45 4.62
CA ALA A 226 5.24 -9.65 4.09
C ALA A 226 3.83 -9.83 4.67
N TRP A 227 3.68 -9.61 5.97
CA TRP A 227 2.40 -9.67 6.66
C TRP A 227 1.44 -8.59 6.15
N GLU A 228 1.86 -7.32 6.06
CA GLU A 228 1.05 -6.23 5.47
C GLU A 228 0.53 -6.62 4.08
N LYS A 229 1.41 -7.10 3.23
CA LYS A 229 1.06 -7.48 1.85
C LYS A 229 -0.01 -8.57 1.82
N ALA A 230 0.05 -9.53 2.72
CA ALA A 230 -0.91 -10.64 2.81
C ALA A 230 -2.29 -10.18 3.26
N VAL A 231 -2.36 -9.29 4.28
CA VAL A 231 -3.62 -8.94 4.94
C VAL A 231 -4.20 -7.58 4.55
N LEU A 232 -3.51 -6.78 3.76
CA LEU A 232 -3.94 -5.42 3.42
C LEU A 232 -5.38 -5.34 2.89
N HIS A 233 -5.81 -6.34 2.12
CA HIS A 233 -7.17 -6.37 1.57
C HIS A 233 -8.23 -6.48 2.68
N HIS A 234 -7.95 -7.20 3.78
CA HIS A 234 -8.86 -7.28 4.93
C HIS A 234 -9.08 -5.92 5.59
N PHE A 235 -8.03 -5.11 5.70
CA PHE A 235 -8.19 -3.73 6.19
C PHE A 235 -9.05 -2.86 5.28
N LEU A 236 -8.94 -3.03 3.97
CA LEU A 236 -9.70 -2.26 2.98
C LEU A 236 -11.17 -2.69 2.93
N ASP A 237 -11.41 -3.99 2.97
CA ASP A 237 -12.75 -4.59 2.87
C ASP A 237 -13.47 -4.63 4.24
N GLY A 238 -12.77 -4.35 5.34
CA GLY A 238 -13.33 -4.40 6.69
C GLY A 238 -13.60 -5.82 7.20
N THR A 239 -12.90 -6.82 6.63
CA THR A 239 -12.99 -8.24 7.02
C THR A 239 -11.82 -8.62 7.92
N ALA A 240 -11.92 -9.73 8.64
CA ALA A 240 -10.79 -10.35 9.33
C ALA A 240 -10.30 -11.57 8.51
N PRO A 241 -8.98 -11.83 8.47
CA PRO A 241 -8.45 -13.05 7.87
C PRO A 241 -8.87 -14.28 8.66
N ASP A 242 -9.07 -15.40 7.97
CA ASP A 242 -9.21 -16.70 8.63
C ASP A 242 -7.81 -17.13 9.10
N LEU A 243 -7.56 -16.98 10.40
CA LEU A 243 -6.28 -17.31 11.04
C LEU A 243 -6.18 -18.77 11.48
N ARG A 244 -7.13 -19.63 11.10
CA ARG A 244 -6.99 -21.04 11.39
C ARG A 244 -5.72 -21.58 10.71
N PRO A 245 -4.84 -22.29 11.44
CA PRO A 245 -3.67 -22.90 10.82
C PRO A 245 -4.15 -23.84 9.72
N ALA A 246 -3.67 -23.66 8.50
CA ALA A 246 -3.90 -24.58 7.41
C ALA A 246 -3.29 -25.94 7.82
N GLY A 247 -4.14 -26.90 8.19
CA GLY A 247 -3.71 -28.26 8.52
C GLY A 247 -3.48 -28.53 10.01
N SER A 248 -4.49 -28.42 10.83
CA SER A 248 -4.55 -29.22 12.05
C SER A 248 -4.96 -30.65 11.68
N VAL A 249 -4.03 -31.42 11.14
CA VAL A 249 -4.17 -32.89 10.95
C VAL A 249 -3.94 -33.63 12.27
N VAL A 250 -4.18 -33.02 13.41
CA VAL A 250 -3.96 -33.63 14.72
C VAL A 250 -5.25 -34.19 15.34
N SER A 251 -6.41 -34.07 14.67
CA SER A 251 -7.65 -34.64 15.20
C SER A 251 -8.01 -36.06 14.72
N ALA A 252 -7.24 -36.65 13.81
CA ALA A 252 -7.54 -38.00 13.32
C ALA A 252 -6.80 -39.13 14.04
N VAL A 253 -5.80 -38.83 14.86
CA VAL A 253 -5.00 -39.88 15.56
C VAL A 253 -5.49 -40.11 16.99
N ALA A 254 -6.27 -39.21 17.58
CA ALA A 254 -6.80 -39.39 18.93
C ALA A 254 -8.10 -40.22 19.01
N ALA A 255 -8.73 -40.54 17.87
CA ALA A 255 -9.95 -41.34 17.83
C ALA A 255 -9.69 -42.84 17.55
N SER A 256 -8.47 -43.22 17.18
CA SER A 256 -8.11 -44.64 16.89
C SER A 256 -7.35 -45.34 18.02
N ALA A 257 -7.26 -44.74 19.21
CA ALA A 257 -6.59 -45.33 20.35
C ALA A 257 -7.54 -45.66 21.54
N ARG A 258 -8.85 -45.80 21.24
CA ARG A 258 -9.87 -46.31 22.16
C ARG A 258 -10.80 -47.29 21.47
N GLU A 259 -10.25 -48.40 21.04
CA GLU A 259 -10.93 -49.68 20.89
C GLU A 259 -9.99 -50.79 21.34
#